data_00b6d3bde434a2c88f1fc25f3405ee31
#
_entry.id   00b6d3bde434a2c88f1fc25f3405ee31
#
_cell.length_a   1.000
_cell.length_b   1.000
_cell.length_c   1.000
_cell.angle_alpha   90.00
_cell.angle_beta   90.00
_cell.angle_gamma   90.00
#
_symmetry.space_group_name_H-M   'P 1'
#
loop_
_entity.id
_entity.type
_entity.pdbx_description
1 polymer ?
#
loop_
_entity_poly.entity_id
_entity_poly.type
_entity_poly.pdbx_seq_one_letter_code
_entity_poly.pdbx_strand_id
1 'polypeptide(L)' 'VQIIHTELEVNPMYDGQCLFSDVNNFLTNNGFDLEWGDTNVQFGTDFIFVRR' A
#
# COMPACT_ATOMS: atom_id res chain seq x y z
N VAL A 1 -18.48 2.56 3.47
CA VAL A 1 -17.12 2.09 3.74
C VAL A 1 -16.61 1.30 2.56
N GLN A 2 -15.41 1.64 2.09
CA GLN A 2 -14.73 0.89 1.03
C GLN A 2 -13.41 0.36 1.57
N ILE A 3 -13.10 -0.89 1.26
CA ILE A 3 -11.90 -1.55 1.76
C ILE A 3 -11.11 -2.09 0.57
N ILE A 4 -9.81 -1.78 0.54
CA ILE A 4 -8.89 -2.31 -0.46
C ILE A 4 -7.83 -3.14 0.26
N HIS A 5 -7.75 -4.42 -0.10
CA HIS A 5 -6.71 -5.31 0.37
C HIS A 5 -5.76 -5.59 -0.80
N THR A 6 -4.50 -5.24 -0.64
CA THR A 6 -3.53 -5.38 -1.72
C THR A 6 -2.17 -5.81 -1.17
N GLU A 7 -1.42 -6.54 -1.98
CA GLU A 7 -0.05 -6.90 -1.65
C GLU A 7 0.88 -5.96 -2.41
N LEU A 8 1.77 -5.27 -1.68
CA LEU A 8 2.66 -4.29 -2.26
C LEU A 8 4.11 -4.54 -1.83
N GLU A 9 5.04 -4.24 -2.73
CA GLU A 9 6.45 -4.27 -2.39
C GLU A 9 6.85 -2.98 -1.70
N VAL A 10 7.63 -3.10 -0.63
CA VAL A 10 8.12 -1.94 0.11
C VAL A 10 9.44 -1.45 -0.48
N ASN A 11 10.30 -2.38 -0.89
CA ASN A 11 11.59 -2.06 -1.50
C ASN A 11 11.55 -2.37 -2.99
N PRO A 12 12.20 -1.53 -3.84
CA PRO A 12 12.23 -1.80 -5.27
C PRO A 12 13.08 -3.03 -5.57
N MET A 13 12.49 -4.00 -6.25
CA MET A 13 13.18 -5.22 -6.66
C MET A 13 13.26 -5.36 -8.17
N TYR A 14 12.33 -4.72 -8.90
CA TYR A 14 12.29 -4.74 -10.36
C TYR A 14 11.90 -3.37 -10.88
N ASP A 15 12.32 -3.07 -12.10
CA ASP A 15 11.90 -1.84 -12.78
C ASP A 15 10.41 -1.93 -13.09
N GLY A 16 9.73 -0.81 -12.93
CA GLY A 16 8.30 -0.72 -13.22
C GLY A 16 7.38 -1.29 -12.15
N GLN A 17 7.95 -1.74 -11.04
CA GLN A 17 7.19 -2.27 -9.93
C GLN A 17 6.48 -1.15 -9.18
N CYS A 18 5.19 -1.37 -8.84
CA CYS A 18 4.46 -0.43 -7.99
C CYS A 18 4.88 -0.65 -6.55
N LEU A 19 5.39 0.40 -5.93
CA LEU A 19 5.84 0.35 -4.55
C LEU A 19 4.73 0.83 -3.62
N PHE A 20 4.84 0.42 -2.35
CA PHE A 20 3.90 0.85 -1.32
C PHE A 20 3.74 2.38 -1.31
N SER A 21 4.86 3.13 -1.39
CA SER A 21 4.80 4.59 -1.32
C SER A 21 3.94 5.19 -2.44
N ASP A 22 4.02 4.64 -3.64
CA ASP A 22 3.23 5.13 -4.78
C ASP A 22 1.74 4.89 -4.56
N VAL A 23 1.39 3.70 -4.14
CA VAL A 23 -0.01 3.33 -3.92
C VAL A 23 -0.57 4.06 -2.70
N ASN A 24 0.23 4.18 -1.64
CA ASN A 24 -0.18 4.90 -0.45
C ASN A 24 -0.50 6.37 -0.77
N ASN A 25 0.35 7.03 -1.55
CA ASN A 25 0.10 8.42 -1.95
C ASN A 25 -1.18 8.54 -2.77
N PHE A 26 -1.36 7.63 -3.73
CA PHE A 26 -2.56 7.64 -4.57
C PHE A 26 -3.83 7.44 -3.75
N LEU A 27 -3.84 6.45 -2.88
CA LEU A 27 -5.03 6.13 -2.09
C LEU A 27 -5.30 7.20 -1.04
N THR A 28 -4.26 7.74 -0.41
CA THR A 28 -4.42 8.82 0.56
C THR A 28 -5.05 10.05 -0.09
N ASN A 29 -4.61 10.39 -1.30
CA ASN A 29 -5.18 11.50 -2.05
C ASN A 29 -6.62 11.26 -2.48
N ASN A 30 -7.07 10.02 -2.43
CA ASN A 30 -8.45 9.64 -2.77
C ASN A 30 -9.29 9.30 -1.54
N GLY A 31 -8.85 9.72 -0.36
CA GLY A 31 -9.63 9.58 0.86
C GLY A 31 -9.51 8.26 1.58
N PHE A 32 -8.55 7.42 1.20
CA PHE A 32 -8.29 6.17 1.90
C PHE A 32 -7.25 6.37 2.98
N ASP A 33 -7.41 5.64 4.08
CA ASP A 33 -6.45 5.59 5.17
C ASP A 33 -5.84 4.19 5.23
N LEU A 34 -4.55 4.11 5.55
CA LEU A 34 -3.90 2.83 5.80
C LEU A 34 -4.32 2.32 7.17
N GLU A 35 -5.03 1.20 7.19
CA GLU A 35 -5.51 0.60 8.44
C GLU A 35 -4.58 -0.48 8.95
N TRP A 36 -3.92 -1.23 8.06
CA TRP A 36 -3.10 -2.36 8.46
C TRP A 36 -2.02 -2.60 7.43
N GLY A 37 -0.84 -2.96 7.91
CA GLY A 37 0.30 -3.30 7.08
C GLY A 37 1.60 -2.95 7.77
N ASP A 38 2.69 -3.63 7.41
CA ASP A 38 3.99 -3.43 8.03
C ASP A 38 4.99 -2.96 6.97
N THR A 39 5.43 -1.70 7.09
CA THR A 39 6.39 -1.11 6.15
C THR A 39 7.83 -1.41 6.52
N ASN A 40 8.08 -2.09 7.61
CA ASN A 40 9.43 -2.46 8.04
C ASN A 40 9.88 -3.81 7.52
N VAL A 41 9.06 -4.46 6.69
CA VAL A 41 9.43 -5.73 6.08
C VAL A 41 10.40 -5.51 4.93
N GLN A 42 11.23 -6.50 4.67
CA GLN A 42 12.23 -6.43 3.60
C GLN A 42 11.58 -6.68 2.22
N PHE A 43 10.53 -7.47 2.18
CA PHE A 43 9.82 -7.82 0.97
C PHE A 43 8.40 -7.27 1.02
N GLY A 44 7.63 -7.52 -0.03
CA GLY A 44 6.25 -7.11 -0.06
C GLY A 44 5.40 -7.81 0.99
N THR A 45 4.35 -7.14 1.40
CA THR A 45 3.39 -7.69 2.34
C THR A 45 2.00 -7.13 2.04
N ASP A 46 1.00 -7.65 2.74
CA ASP A 46 -0.37 -7.22 2.57
C ASP A 46 -0.61 -5.88 3.26
N PHE A 47 -1.40 -5.04 2.62
CA PHE A 47 -1.85 -3.77 3.20
C PHE A 47 -3.35 -3.66 3.05
N ILE A 48 -3.99 -3.03 4.03
CA ILE A 48 -5.42 -2.80 4.01
C ILE A 48 -5.68 -1.30 4.14
N PHE A 49 -6.37 -0.76 3.14
CA PHE A 49 -6.75 0.65 3.11
C PHE A 49 -8.26 0.75 3.24
N VAL A 50 -8.72 1.74 3.97
CA VAL A 50 -10.14 1.95 4.24
C VAL A 50 -10.54 3.37 3.90
N ARG A 51 -11.64 3.53 3.20
CA ARG A 51 -12.29 4.83 2.99
C ARG A 51 -13.64 4.81 3.68
N ARG A 52 -13.78 5.66 4.65
CA ARG A 52 -15.01 5.80 5.43
C ARG A 52 -15.91 6.91 4.89
#